data_52e1c2458ef3e7afa43afc0ad6a575db
#
_entry.id   52e1c2458ef3e7afa43afc0ad6a575db
#
_cell.length_a   1.000
_cell.length_b   1.000
_cell.length_c   1.000
_cell.angle_alpha   90.00
_cell.angle_beta   90.00
_cell.angle_gamma   90.00
#
_symmetry.space_group_name_H-M   'P 1'
#
loop_
_entity.id
_entity.type
_entity.pdbx_description
1 polymer ?
#
loop_
_entity_poly.entity_id
_entity_poly.type
_entity_poly.pdbx_seq_one_letter_code
_entity_poly.pdbx_strand_id
1 'polypeptide(L)'
;NIKMANDYSDGLLLSIQADVSNLKDEPPKTPEVTNLVQTISFSDMNRWEVAYILKEGKLEKVYKSFKYPSYEISQLQKESLFGLSSKASLTQKDGMIPMLRMPNIVNGEIDCSQLKYLPKSSATTANEPDKWLLKKGDFLINRTNSKELVGKSAIFNLDGDYTYASYLIRYRFDTSLVLPEYVNILFMLPLVRKQIDAVSRQTAGQCNINSDEIGAIRIPVPSIPIQQEIIKKYFDAKDGANNYYAKADECKTNALINFEKEIF
;
A
#
# COMPACT_ATOMS: atom_id res chain seq x y z
N ASN A 1 1.14 1.42 26.86
CA ASN A 1 0.51 2.36 25.89
C ASN A 1 0.90 2.05 24.43
N ILE A 2 2.18 1.82 24.09
CA ILE A 2 2.60 1.46 22.71
C ILE A 2 1.98 0.13 22.27
N LYS A 3 1.98 -0.90 23.13
CA LYS A 3 1.31 -2.16 22.86
C LYS A 3 -0.19 -1.98 22.59
N MET A 4 -0.86 -1.18 23.40
CA MET A 4 -2.29 -0.87 23.19
C MET A 4 -2.55 -0.16 21.87
N ALA A 5 -1.67 0.74 21.43
CA ALA A 5 -1.80 1.43 20.15
C ALA A 5 -1.60 0.48 18.96
N ASN A 6 -0.65 -0.47 19.04
CA ASN A 6 -0.44 -1.50 18.03
C ASN A 6 -1.64 -2.45 17.97
N ASP A 7 -2.09 -2.97 19.12
CA ASP A 7 -3.26 -3.85 19.22
C ASP A 7 -4.52 -3.16 18.66
N TYR A 8 -4.66 -1.84 18.86
CA TYR A 8 -5.75 -1.03 18.33
C TYR A 8 -5.67 -0.88 16.79
N SER A 9 -4.48 -0.62 16.25
CA SER A 9 -4.25 -0.55 14.79
C SER A 9 -4.55 -1.88 14.09
N ASP A 10 -4.08 -2.98 14.65
CA ASP A 10 -4.31 -4.31 14.08
C ASP A 10 -5.79 -4.69 14.17
N GLY A 11 -6.44 -4.41 15.30
CA GLY A 11 -7.87 -4.62 15.48
C GLY A 11 -8.73 -3.80 14.51
N LEU A 12 -8.30 -2.57 14.19
CA LEU A 12 -8.97 -1.71 13.21
C LEU A 12 -8.92 -2.31 11.80
N LEU A 13 -7.74 -2.72 11.33
CA LEU A 13 -7.60 -3.32 9.99
C LEU A 13 -8.43 -4.59 9.86
N LEU A 14 -8.46 -5.43 10.90
CA LEU A 14 -9.32 -6.62 10.94
C LEU A 14 -10.82 -6.26 10.91
N SER A 15 -11.23 -5.20 11.62
CA SER A 15 -12.60 -4.70 11.59
C SER A 15 -12.99 -4.20 10.20
N ILE A 16 -12.12 -3.43 9.55
CA ILE A 16 -12.37 -2.95 8.17
C ILE A 16 -12.39 -4.13 7.19
N GLN A 17 -11.50 -5.12 7.34
CA GLN A 17 -11.55 -6.33 6.52
C GLN A 17 -12.91 -7.03 6.68
N ALA A 18 -13.44 -7.12 7.89
CA ALA A 18 -14.75 -7.71 8.14
C ALA A 18 -15.90 -6.90 7.50
N ASP A 19 -15.76 -5.59 7.30
CA ASP A 19 -16.76 -4.77 6.62
C ASP A 19 -16.85 -5.09 5.12
N VAL A 20 -15.74 -5.42 4.49
CA VAL A 20 -15.65 -5.63 3.03
C VAL A 20 -15.53 -7.09 2.60
N SER A 21 -15.21 -8.02 3.53
CA SER A 21 -14.92 -9.42 3.23
C SER A 21 -15.28 -10.32 4.41
N ASN A 22 -15.67 -11.55 4.11
CA ASN A 22 -15.83 -12.63 5.09
C ASN A 22 -14.54 -13.47 5.25
N LEU A 23 -13.41 -12.98 4.75
CA LEU A 23 -12.13 -13.67 4.86
C LEU A 23 -11.70 -13.71 6.33
N LYS A 24 -11.58 -14.91 6.87
CA LYS A 24 -11.00 -15.13 8.21
C LYS A 24 -9.51 -15.40 8.05
N ASP A 25 -8.69 -14.78 8.89
CA ASP A 25 -7.30 -15.18 9.04
C ASP A 25 -7.27 -16.49 9.81
N GLU A 26 -7.12 -17.60 9.05
CA GLU A 26 -6.82 -18.89 9.67
C GLU A 26 -5.35 -18.83 10.15
N PRO A 27 -5.06 -19.22 11.39
CA PRO A 27 -3.68 -19.43 11.81
C PRO A 27 -3.01 -20.40 10.82
N PRO A 28 -1.69 -20.31 10.59
CA PRO A 28 -1.00 -21.19 9.68
C PRO A 28 -1.27 -22.64 10.11
N LYS A 29 -2.14 -23.32 9.38
CA LYS A 29 -2.31 -24.76 9.55
C LYS A 29 -0.99 -25.41 9.18
N THR A 30 -0.49 -26.28 10.04
CA THR A 30 0.49 -27.30 9.65
C THR A 30 0.04 -27.85 8.29
N PRO A 31 0.92 -27.96 7.30
CA PRO A 31 0.53 -28.42 5.97
C PRO A 31 -0.06 -29.82 6.10
N GLU A 32 -1.37 -29.94 6.16
CA GLU A 32 -2.04 -31.17 5.86
C GLU A 32 -1.77 -31.46 4.38
N VAL A 33 -1.04 -32.52 4.11
CA VAL A 33 -0.82 -33.07 2.77
C VAL A 33 -2.15 -33.67 2.30
N THR A 34 -3.14 -32.82 2.05
CA THR A 34 -4.44 -33.21 1.51
C THR A 34 -4.49 -32.73 0.06
N ASN A 35 -4.34 -33.66 -0.84
CA ASN A 35 -4.35 -33.64 -2.30
C ASN A 35 -3.00 -33.37 -2.97
N LEU A 36 -2.29 -34.45 -3.24
CA LEU A 36 -1.10 -34.51 -4.09
C LEU A 36 -1.37 -34.24 -5.60
N VAL A 37 -2.66 -34.17 -5.99
CA VAL A 37 -3.06 -33.96 -7.40
C VAL A 37 -4.09 -32.82 -7.47
N GLN A 38 -3.73 -31.74 -8.13
CA GLN A 38 -4.65 -30.66 -8.50
C GLN A 38 -4.77 -30.67 -10.03
N THR A 39 -6.02 -30.80 -10.54
CA THR A 39 -6.33 -30.70 -11.96
C THR A 39 -6.79 -29.27 -12.27
N ILE A 40 -6.16 -28.65 -13.25
CA ILE A 40 -6.50 -27.31 -13.76
C ILE A 40 -6.74 -27.43 -15.26
N SER A 41 -7.79 -26.77 -15.75
CA SER A 41 -8.05 -26.69 -17.17
C SER A 41 -6.96 -25.89 -17.86
N PHE A 42 -6.51 -26.33 -19.04
CA PHE A 42 -5.52 -25.62 -19.83
C PHE A 42 -5.98 -24.21 -20.21
N SER A 43 -7.29 -24.01 -20.42
CA SER A 43 -7.90 -22.71 -20.70
C SER A 43 -7.75 -21.70 -19.56
N ASP A 44 -7.57 -22.19 -18.32
CA ASP A 44 -7.53 -21.36 -17.11
C ASP A 44 -6.08 -21.06 -16.67
N MET A 45 -5.09 -21.57 -17.44
CA MET A 45 -3.68 -21.41 -17.13
C MET A 45 -3.11 -20.11 -17.71
N ASN A 46 -3.00 -19.10 -16.87
CA ASN A 46 -2.34 -17.83 -17.21
C ASN A 46 -0.80 -17.90 -17.14
N ARG A 47 -0.25 -18.94 -16.49
CA ARG A 47 1.19 -19.08 -16.25
C ARG A 47 1.58 -20.53 -15.92
N TRP A 48 2.68 -21.02 -16.54
CA TRP A 48 3.22 -22.37 -16.36
C TRP A 48 4.10 -22.54 -15.12
N GLU A 49 3.80 -21.92 -14.01
CA GLU A 49 4.55 -22.07 -12.79
C GLU A 49 3.70 -22.79 -11.74
N VAL A 50 4.14 -23.98 -11.31
CA VAL A 50 3.42 -24.81 -10.33
C VAL A 50 3.10 -24.04 -9.05
N ALA A 51 4.04 -23.20 -8.57
CA ALA A 51 3.82 -22.36 -7.39
C ALA A 51 2.70 -21.33 -7.61
N TYR A 52 2.56 -20.79 -8.82
CA TYR A 52 1.47 -19.85 -9.18
C TYR A 52 0.13 -20.59 -9.20
N ILE A 53 0.07 -21.74 -9.85
CA ILE A 53 -1.13 -22.58 -9.95
C ILE A 53 -1.66 -22.99 -8.57
N LEU A 54 -0.75 -23.41 -7.67
CA LEU A 54 -1.12 -23.74 -6.29
C LEU A 54 -1.62 -22.53 -5.48
N LYS A 55 -1.20 -21.32 -5.85
CA LYS A 55 -1.66 -20.07 -5.21
C LYS A 55 -3.01 -19.59 -5.75
N GLU A 56 -3.34 -19.86 -7.02
CA GLU A 56 -4.59 -19.45 -7.66
C GLU A 56 -5.82 -20.01 -6.92
N GLY A 57 -5.81 -21.29 -6.55
CA GLY A 57 -6.87 -21.89 -5.74
C GLY A 57 -7.07 -21.25 -4.36
N LYS A 58 -6.00 -20.61 -3.80
CA LYS A 58 -6.10 -19.84 -2.56
C LYS A 58 -6.73 -18.46 -2.81
N LEU A 59 -6.49 -17.84 -3.98
CA LEU A 59 -7.08 -16.56 -4.34
C LEU A 59 -8.58 -16.67 -4.60
N GLU A 60 -9.05 -17.78 -5.12
CA GLU A 60 -10.48 -18.03 -5.31
C GLU A 60 -11.26 -17.90 -3.99
N LYS A 61 -10.68 -18.40 -2.87
CA LYS A 61 -11.27 -18.21 -1.52
C LYS A 61 -11.33 -16.73 -1.13
N VAL A 62 -10.31 -15.94 -1.49
CA VAL A 62 -10.30 -14.49 -1.25
C VAL A 62 -11.43 -13.82 -2.04
N TYR A 63 -11.56 -14.12 -3.33
CA TYR A 63 -12.58 -13.50 -4.18
C TYR A 63 -14.01 -13.88 -3.76
N LYS A 64 -14.24 -15.16 -3.41
CA LYS A 64 -15.54 -15.63 -2.88
C LYS A 64 -15.91 -15.01 -1.52
N SER A 65 -14.94 -14.46 -0.79
CA SER A 65 -15.19 -13.83 0.50
C SER A 65 -15.70 -12.39 0.39
N PHE A 66 -15.59 -11.74 -0.78
CA PHE A 66 -15.98 -10.35 -0.94
C PHE A 66 -17.48 -10.15 -0.72
N LYS A 67 -17.83 -9.11 0.04
CA LYS A 67 -19.22 -8.74 0.32
C LYS A 67 -19.86 -7.85 -0.75
N TYR A 68 -19.03 -7.25 -1.60
CA TYR A 68 -19.44 -6.30 -2.64
C TYR A 68 -18.93 -6.76 -4.01
N PRO A 69 -19.51 -6.25 -5.11
CA PRO A 69 -18.97 -6.48 -6.44
C PRO A 69 -17.49 -6.16 -6.49
N SER A 70 -16.70 -7.00 -7.15
CA SER A 70 -15.25 -6.83 -7.22
C SER A 70 -14.82 -6.43 -8.61
N TYR A 71 -13.83 -5.56 -8.66
CA TYR A 71 -13.21 -5.07 -9.90
C TYR A 71 -11.70 -5.23 -9.81
N GLU A 72 -11.08 -5.40 -10.94
CA GLU A 72 -9.62 -5.31 -11.07
C GLU A 72 -9.18 -3.86 -10.99
N ILE A 73 -7.99 -3.61 -10.45
CA ILE A 73 -7.40 -2.26 -10.38
C ILE A 73 -7.33 -1.63 -11.79
N SER A 74 -7.03 -2.43 -12.82
CA SER A 74 -7.03 -2.01 -14.23
C SER A 74 -8.36 -1.43 -14.71
N GLN A 75 -9.49 -1.90 -14.18
CA GLN A 75 -10.83 -1.42 -14.53
C GLN A 75 -11.21 -0.12 -13.81
N LEU A 76 -10.51 0.21 -12.72
CA LEU A 76 -10.80 1.37 -11.87
C LEU A 76 -9.86 2.55 -12.14
N GLN A 77 -8.74 2.31 -12.82
CA GLN A 77 -7.74 3.33 -13.10
C GLN A 77 -8.08 4.15 -14.36
N LYS A 78 -7.79 5.44 -14.32
CA LYS A 78 -7.72 6.33 -15.49
C LYS A 78 -6.33 6.38 -16.08
N GLU A 79 -5.32 6.25 -15.24
CA GLU A 79 -3.91 6.36 -15.62
C GLU A 79 -3.04 5.55 -14.67
N SER A 80 -2.01 4.89 -15.21
CA SER A 80 -0.90 4.35 -14.43
C SER A 80 0.43 4.75 -15.09
N LEU A 81 1.42 5.14 -14.29
CA LEU A 81 2.70 5.60 -14.80
C LEU A 81 3.84 5.23 -13.85
N PHE A 82 4.93 4.69 -14.42
CA PHE A 82 6.19 4.49 -13.71
C PHE A 82 6.87 5.81 -13.41
N GLY A 83 7.54 5.90 -12.27
CA GLY A 83 8.35 7.05 -11.91
C GLY A 83 9.66 7.13 -12.70
N LEU A 84 10.45 8.15 -12.37
CA LEU A 84 11.69 8.50 -13.08
C LEU A 84 12.87 7.62 -12.67
N SER A 85 13.65 7.18 -13.66
CA SER A 85 14.97 6.56 -13.47
C SER A 85 16.08 7.63 -13.51
N SER A 86 16.04 8.56 -12.56
CA SER A 86 16.98 9.68 -12.49
C SER A 86 17.78 9.65 -11.18
N LYS A 87 19.04 10.08 -11.22
CA LYS A 87 19.84 10.27 -10.01
C LYS A 87 19.33 11.48 -9.24
N ALA A 88 19.13 11.32 -7.94
CA ALA A 88 18.70 12.38 -7.04
C ALA A 88 19.74 12.62 -5.95
N SER A 89 19.89 13.88 -5.54
CA SER A 89 20.82 14.35 -4.50
C SER A 89 20.14 14.33 -3.13
N LEU A 90 20.93 14.16 -2.07
CA LEU A 90 20.48 14.39 -0.69
C LEU A 90 20.34 15.89 -0.37
N THR A 91 21.10 16.74 -1.08
CA THR A 91 21.10 18.18 -0.85
C THR A 91 20.10 18.85 -1.80
N GLN A 92 19.19 19.62 -1.24
CA GLN A 92 18.30 20.49 -1.98
C GLN A 92 19.05 21.74 -2.48
N LYS A 93 18.79 22.15 -3.71
CA LYS A 93 19.27 23.39 -4.33
C LYS A 93 18.12 24.10 -5.03
N ASP A 94 18.32 25.35 -5.40
CA ASP A 94 17.32 26.11 -6.14
C ASP A 94 16.90 25.41 -7.43
N GLY A 95 15.62 25.43 -7.72
CA GLY A 95 15.03 24.75 -8.88
C GLY A 95 14.89 23.22 -8.77
N MET A 96 15.26 22.64 -7.60
CA MET A 96 15.05 21.21 -7.33
C MET A 96 13.74 20.95 -6.61
N ILE A 97 13.13 19.80 -6.92
CA ILE A 97 11.92 19.29 -6.29
C ILE A 97 12.21 17.95 -5.58
N PRO A 98 11.47 17.62 -4.51
CA PRO A 98 11.57 16.33 -3.86
C PRO A 98 11.16 15.17 -4.77
N MET A 99 11.88 14.05 -4.67
CA MET A 99 11.55 12.79 -5.33
C MET A 99 11.23 11.72 -4.28
N LEU A 100 10.01 11.26 -4.28
CA LEU A 100 9.58 10.14 -3.44
C LEU A 100 10.16 8.81 -3.94
N ARG A 101 10.59 7.99 -3.01
CA ARG A 101 11.20 6.67 -3.24
C ARG A 101 10.56 5.63 -2.34
N MET A 102 10.93 4.35 -2.51
CA MET A 102 10.43 3.25 -1.68
C MET A 102 10.46 3.52 -0.16
N PRO A 103 11.55 4.08 0.43
CA PRO A 103 11.58 4.34 1.87
C PRO A 103 10.58 5.40 2.34
N ASN A 104 10.11 6.24 1.42
CA ASN A 104 9.13 7.29 1.73
C ASN A 104 7.69 6.77 1.81
N ILE A 105 7.44 5.48 1.52
CA ILE A 105 6.12 4.86 1.65
C ILE A 105 6.09 4.03 2.94
N VAL A 106 5.41 4.53 3.96
CA VAL A 106 5.38 3.94 5.30
C VAL A 106 3.95 3.87 5.82
N ASN A 107 3.46 2.65 6.08
CA ASN A 107 2.16 2.42 6.72
C ASN A 107 0.97 3.18 6.08
N GLY A 108 0.92 3.20 4.75
CA GLY A 108 -0.15 3.87 4.01
C GLY A 108 0.05 5.39 3.83
N GLU A 109 1.18 5.94 4.26
CA GLU A 109 1.47 7.38 4.24
C GLU A 109 2.82 7.69 3.60
N ILE A 110 3.02 8.98 3.32
CA ILE A 110 4.30 9.49 2.81
C ILE A 110 5.13 10.03 3.98
N ASP A 111 6.30 9.42 4.19
CA ASP A 111 7.31 9.90 5.11
C ASP A 111 8.32 10.79 4.39
N CYS A 112 8.36 12.05 4.80
CA CYS A 112 9.27 13.08 4.27
C CYS A 112 10.60 13.19 5.03
N SER A 113 10.89 12.33 6.00
CA SER A 113 12.08 12.42 6.85
C SER A 113 13.40 12.27 6.07
N GLN A 114 13.39 11.55 4.93
CA GLN A 114 14.58 11.26 4.13
C GLN A 114 14.32 11.49 2.63
N LEU A 115 14.08 12.74 2.25
CA LEU A 115 13.86 13.10 0.86
C LEU A 115 15.16 13.15 0.07
N LYS A 116 15.07 12.88 -1.23
CA LYS A 116 16.07 13.24 -2.23
C LYS A 116 15.47 14.22 -3.22
N TYR A 117 16.33 14.96 -3.90
CA TYR A 117 15.96 16.07 -4.76
C TYR A 117 16.55 15.92 -6.15
N LEU A 118 15.83 16.38 -7.16
CA LEU A 118 16.31 16.47 -8.54
C LEU A 118 15.79 17.77 -9.19
N PRO A 119 16.46 18.26 -10.27
CA PRO A 119 15.97 19.42 -10.98
C PRO A 119 14.53 19.21 -11.47
N LYS A 120 13.65 20.19 -11.29
CA LYS A 120 12.26 20.12 -11.76
C LYS A 120 12.18 19.81 -13.25
N SER A 121 13.11 20.33 -14.05
CA SER A 121 13.24 20.03 -15.48
C SER A 121 13.42 18.53 -15.81
N SER A 122 13.90 17.72 -14.87
CA SER A 122 14.00 16.27 -15.06
C SER A 122 12.64 15.55 -14.94
N ALA A 123 11.67 16.18 -14.30
CA ALA A 123 10.32 15.65 -14.10
C ALA A 123 9.29 16.22 -15.08
N THR A 124 9.73 17.07 -16.01
CA THR A 124 8.88 17.74 -16.99
C THR A 124 9.39 17.50 -18.40
N THR A 125 8.50 17.53 -19.37
CA THR A 125 8.84 17.52 -20.80
C THR A 125 8.14 18.67 -21.51
N ALA A 126 8.64 19.09 -22.67
CA ALA A 126 8.04 20.18 -23.44
C ALA A 126 6.58 19.89 -23.81
N ASN A 127 6.24 18.63 -24.11
CA ASN A 127 4.90 18.24 -24.54
C ASN A 127 3.99 17.82 -23.38
N GLU A 128 4.56 17.37 -22.25
CA GLU A 128 3.82 16.89 -21.07
C GLU A 128 4.49 17.43 -19.80
N PRO A 129 4.30 18.72 -19.47
CA PRO A 129 5.03 19.37 -18.38
C PRO A 129 4.72 18.78 -17.00
N ASP A 130 3.57 18.16 -16.82
CA ASP A 130 3.11 17.60 -15.55
C ASP A 130 3.19 16.08 -15.48
N LYS A 131 3.78 15.41 -16.46
CA LYS A 131 3.71 13.95 -16.61
C LYS A 131 4.14 13.20 -15.35
N TRP A 132 5.26 13.59 -14.77
CA TRP A 132 5.81 12.96 -13.57
C TRP A 132 5.64 13.80 -12.30
N LEU A 133 4.89 14.90 -12.37
CA LEU A 133 4.52 15.63 -11.16
C LEU A 133 3.35 14.94 -10.47
N LEU A 134 3.44 14.86 -9.15
CA LEU A 134 2.39 14.30 -8.30
C LEU A 134 1.29 15.34 -8.07
N LYS A 135 0.05 14.85 -8.03
CA LYS A 135 -1.14 15.64 -7.69
C LYS A 135 -1.82 15.01 -6.47
N LYS A 136 -2.48 15.82 -5.64
CA LYS A 136 -3.26 15.30 -4.51
C LYS A 136 -4.24 14.23 -4.98
N GLY A 137 -4.30 13.14 -4.24
CA GLY A 137 -5.08 11.95 -4.59
C GLY A 137 -4.34 10.92 -5.47
N ASP A 138 -3.11 11.20 -5.93
CA ASP A 138 -2.29 10.21 -6.62
C ASP A 138 -1.96 9.04 -5.66
N PHE A 139 -2.28 7.82 -6.08
CA PHE A 139 -1.93 6.59 -5.36
C PHE A 139 -0.57 6.10 -5.82
N LEU A 140 0.35 5.92 -4.89
CA LEU A 140 1.70 5.41 -5.12
C LEU A 140 1.85 4.00 -4.54
N ILE A 141 2.50 3.11 -5.29
CA ILE A 141 2.76 1.74 -4.85
C ILE A 141 4.21 1.31 -5.13
N ASN A 142 4.82 0.64 -4.17
CA ASN A 142 6.14 0.03 -4.29
C ASN A 142 6.08 -1.22 -5.18
N ARG A 143 6.69 -1.17 -6.37
CA ARG A 143 6.78 -2.31 -7.28
C ARG A 143 7.96 -3.25 -7.03
N THR A 144 8.98 -2.78 -6.33
CA THR A 144 10.23 -3.53 -6.07
C THR A 144 10.64 -3.27 -4.63
N ASN A 145 10.77 -4.33 -3.84
CA ASN A 145 11.27 -4.25 -2.46
C ASN A 145 11.53 -5.67 -1.90
N SER A 146 11.79 -5.79 -0.58
CA SER A 146 11.69 -7.09 0.09
C SER A 146 10.27 -7.65 -0.02
N LYS A 147 10.10 -8.93 0.32
CA LYS A 147 8.79 -9.61 0.24
C LYS A 147 7.72 -8.91 1.09
N GLU A 148 8.11 -8.40 2.25
CA GLU A 148 7.21 -7.73 3.21
C GLU A 148 6.84 -6.31 2.78
N LEU A 149 7.69 -5.68 1.96
CA LEU A 149 7.59 -4.27 1.61
C LEU A 149 7.09 -4.02 0.18
N VAL A 150 7.18 -5.03 -0.72
CA VAL A 150 6.61 -4.92 -2.06
C VAL A 150 5.09 -4.77 -1.96
N GLY A 151 4.51 -3.88 -2.75
CA GLY A 151 3.07 -3.58 -2.70
C GLY A 151 2.65 -2.61 -1.58
N LYS A 152 3.57 -2.07 -0.77
CA LYS A 152 3.24 -0.95 0.12
C LYS A 152 2.82 0.26 -0.70
N SER A 153 1.78 0.94 -0.25
CA SER A 153 1.17 2.07 -0.95
C SER A 153 0.98 3.28 -0.05
N ALA A 154 0.76 4.43 -0.64
CA ALA A 154 0.35 5.65 0.03
C ALA A 154 -0.40 6.58 -0.93
N ILE A 155 -1.20 7.49 -0.36
CA ILE A 155 -1.82 8.59 -1.10
C ILE A 155 -0.95 9.82 -1.00
N PHE A 156 -0.71 10.48 -2.13
CA PHE A 156 -0.03 11.76 -2.16
C PHE A 156 -1.02 12.89 -1.83
N ASN A 157 -0.79 13.58 -0.70
CA ASN A 157 -1.63 14.70 -0.24
C ASN A 157 -0.80 15.90 0.23
N LEU A 158 0.47 16.00 -0.22
CA LEU A 158 1.37 17.09 0.15
C LEU A 158 1.18 18.30 -0.78
N ASP A 159 1.53 19.48 -0.27
CA ASP A 159 1.58 20.71 -1.05
C ASP A 159 2.95 20.87 -1.72
N GLY A 160 2.96 21.46 -2.91
CA GLY A 160 4.16 21.73 -3.70
C GLY A 160 4.40 20.70 -4.81
N ASP A 161 5.50 20.92 -5.53
CA ASP A 161 5.90 20.07 -6.65
C ASP A 161 6.73 18.89 -6.14
N TYR A 162 6.25 17.69 -6.37
CA TYR A 162 6.92 16.44 -6.07
C TYR A 162 6.93 15.53 -7.29
N THR A 163 7.94 14.68 -7.35
CA THR A 163 8.01 13.57 -8.32
C THR A 163 8.32 12.26 -7.59
N TYR A 164 8.46 11.16 -8.32
CA TYR A 164 8.66 9.83 -7.76
C TYR A 164 9.61 8.98 -8.61
N ALA A 165 10.32 8.08 -7.95
CA ALA A 165 11.31 7.20 -8.57
C ALA A 165 10.67 6.00 -9.27
N SER A 166 11.37 5.40 -10.23
CA SER A 166 10.92 4.27 -11.06
C SER A 166 10.59 2.98 -10.30
N TYR A 167 10.97 2.89 -9.03
CA TYR A 167 10.55 1.82 -8.12
C TYR A 167 9.13 1.98 -7.59
N LEU A 168 8.49 3.12 -7.87
CA LEU A 168 7.09 3.40 -7.60
C LEU A 168 6.30 3.44 -8.90
N ILE A 169 5.05 2.99 -8.83
CA ILE A 169 4.04 3.22 -9.86
C ILE A 169 2.99 4.14 -9.26
N ARG A 170 2.62 5.19 -10.01
CA ARG A 170 1.50 6.06 -9.72
C ARG A 170 0.25 5.54 -10.42
N TYR A 171 -0.88 5.52 -9.71
CA TYR A 171 -2.21 5.30 -10.24
C TYR A 171 -3.08 6.52 -9.98
N ARG A 172 -3.90 6.89 -10.97
CA ARG A 172 -5.02 7.81 -10.85
C ARG A 172 -6.29 7.04 -11.10
N PHE A 173 -7.17 7.02 -10.13
CA PHE A 173 -8.43 6.27 -10.21
C PHE A 173 -9.56 7.11 -10.78
N ASP A 174 -10.60 6.43 -11.29
CA ASP A 174 -11.89 7.05 -11.54
C ASP A 174 -12.63 7.26 -10.22
N THR A 175 -12.62 8.48 -9.71
CA THR A 175 -13.23 8.81 -8.42
C THR A 175 -14.77 8.74 -8.42
N SER A 176 -15.39 8.55 -9.59
CA SER A 176 -16.82 8.20 -9.67
C SER A 176 -17.09 6.74 -9.31
N LEU A 177 -16.08 5.87 -9.38
CA LEU A 177 -16.15 4.44 -9.07
C LEU A 177 -15.50 4.10 -7.75
N VAL A 178 -14.29 4.63 -7.50
CA VAL A 178 -13.50 4.28 -6.33
C VAL A 178 -12.68 5.46 -5.81
N LEU A 179 -12.67 5.65 -4.50
CA LEU A 179 -11.86 6.68 -3.84
C LEU A 179 -10.44 6.17 -3.62
N PRO A 180 -9.39 6.96 -3.94
CA PRO A 180 -8.00 6.56 -3.76
C PRO A 180 -7.65 6.14 -2.33
N GLU A 181 -8.17 6.86 -1.33
CA GLU A 181 -7.98 6.57 0.09
C GLU A 181 -8.56 5.20 0.45
N TYR A 182 -9.73 4.86 -0.10
CA TYR A 182 -10.33 3.54 0.09
C TYR A 182 -9.44 2.43 -0.47
N VAL A 183 -8.92 2.60 -1.70
CA VAL A 183 -7.96 1.65 -2.31
C VAL A 183 -6.73 1.50 -1.43
N ASN A 184 -6.17 2.61 -0.94
CA ASN A 184 -4.99 2.58 -0.08
C ASN A 184 -5.23 1.77 1.21
N ILE A 185 -6.39 1.93 1.84
CA ILE A 185 -6.79 1.14 3.01
C ILE A 185 -6.84 -0.35 2.65
N LEU A 186 -7.46 -0.71 1.51
CA LEU A 186 -7.54 -2.11 1.08
C LEU A 186 -6.16 -2.74 0.84
N PHE A 187 -5.18 -1.96 0.34
CA PHE A 187 -3.81 -2.44 0.10
C PHE A 187 -3.04 -2.75 1.40
N MET A 188 -3.50 -2.25 2.53
CA MET A 188 -2.98 -2.61 3.86
C MET A 188 -3.64 -3.88 4.43
N LEU A 189 -4.78 -4.32 3.87
CA LEU A 189 -5.52 -5.48 4.38
C LEU A 189 -4.95 -6.82 3.90
N PRO A 190 -5.08 -7.88 4.70
CA PRO A 190 -4.69 -9.24 4.33
C PRO A 190 -5.30 -9.72 3.01
N LEU A 191 -6.50 -9.29 2.65
CA LEU A 191 -7.17 -9.68 1.40
C LEU A 191 -6.41 -9.26 0.14
N VAL A 192 -5.77 -8.08 0.14
CA VAL A 192 -4.92 -7.61 -0.97
C VAL A 192 -3.51 -8.15 -0.81
N ARG A 193 -2.98 -8.21 0.43
CA ARG A 193 -1.65 -8.76 0.69
C ARG A 193 -1.50 -10.19 0.16
N LYS A 194 -2.49 -11.06 0.37
CA LYS A 194 -2.51 -12.43 -0.16
C LYS A 194 -2.43 -12.48 -1.69
N GLN A 195 -3.03 -11.52 -2.39
CA GLN A 195 -2.94 -11.41 -3.85
C GLN A 195 -1.54 -10.95 -4.28
N ILE A 196 -0.98 -9.92 -3.64
CA ILE A 196 0.38 -9.44 -3.90
C ILE A 196 1.40 -10.57 -3.70
N ASP A 197 1.29 -11.33 -2.60
CA ASP A 197 2.18 -12.47 -2.31
C ASP A 197 2.04 -13.61 -3.33
N ALA A 198 0.87 -13.74 -3.95
CA ALA A 198 0.65 -14.74 -5.00
C ALA A 198 1.34 -14.37 -6.31
N VAL A 199 1.31 -13.09 -6.72
CA VAL A 199 1.81 -12.64 -8.03
C VAL A 199 3.25 -12.14 -7.99
N SER A 200 3.75 -11.68 -6.81
CA SER A 200 5.11 -11.15 -6.69
C SER A 200 6.17 -12.21 -6.99
N ARG A 201 7.20 -11.79 -7.75
CA ARG A 201 8.33 -12.66 -8.14
C ARG A 201 9.55 -12.33 -7.30
N GLN A 202 10.10 -13.35 -6.67
CA GLN A 202 11.35 -13.20 -5.92
C GLN A 202 12.56 -13.45 -6.83
N THR A 203 13.47 -12.49 -6.89
CA THR A 203 14.73 -12.60 -7.63
C THR A 203 15.85 -11.99 -6.78
N ALA A 204 16.88 -12.78 -6.47
CA ALA A 204 18.07 -12.33 -5.71
C ALA A 204 17.77 -11.51 -4.43
N GLY A 205 16.81 -11.96 -3.63
CA GLY A 205 16.44 -11.32 -2.36
C GLY A 205 15.45 -10.15 -2.50
N GLN A 206 15.09 -9.74 -3.70
CA GLN A 206 14.06 -8.73 -3.97
C GLN A 206 12.81 -9.37 -4.56
N CYS A 207 11.65 -8.86 -4.17
CA CYS A 207 10.37 -9.16 -4.81
C CYS A 207 10.01 -8.03 -5.77
N ASN A 208 9.48 -8.41 -6.93
CA ASN A 208 9.01 -7.49 -7.95
C ASN A 208 7.57 -7.82 -8.32
N ILE A 209 6.79 -6.78 -8.58
CA ILE A 209 5.45 -6.85 -9.13
C ILE A 209 5.35 -5.82 -10.27
N ASN A 210 4.85 -6.20 -11.42
CA ASN A 210 4.71 -5.29 -12.55
C ASN A 210 3.32 -4.62 -12.56
N SER A 211 3.11 -3.65 -13.46
CA SER A 211 1.85 -2.92 -13.56
C SER A 211 0.66 -3.80 -13.92
N ASP A 212 0.86 -4.84 -14.75
CA ASP A 212 -0.21 -5.73 -15.17
C ASP A 212 -0.64 -6.64 -14.00
N GLU A 213 0.35 -7.14 -13.24
CA GLU A 213 0.11 -7.92 -12.03
C GLU A 213 -0.59 -7.10 -10.94
N ILE A 214 -0.25 -5.81 -10.78
CA ILE A 214 -1.00 -4.89 -9.89
C ILE A 214 -2.38 -4.62 -10.48
N GLY A 215 -2.47 -4.40 -11.79
CA GLY A 215 -3.73 -4.17 -12.50
C GLY A 215 -4.74 -5.32 -12.34
N ALA A 216 -4.25 -6.56 -12.25
CA ALA A 216 -5.07 -7.76 -12.06
C ALA A 216 -5.50 -8.01 -10.59
N ILE A 217 -5.00 -7.23 -9.62
CA ILE A 217 -5.48 -7.33 -8.23
C ILE A 217 -6.95 -6.95 -8.18
N ARG A 218 -7.77 -7.81 -7.57
CA ARG A 218 -9.21 -7.59 -7.42
C ARG A 218 -9.55 -7.06 -6.04
N ILE A 219 -10.38 -6.04 -6.01
CA ILE A 219 -10.86 -5.42 -4.77
C ILE A 219 -12.39 -5.33 -4.75
N PRO A 220 -13.03 -5.49 -3.57
CA PRO A 220 -14.45 -5.20 -3.43
C PRO A 220 -14.70 -3.70 -3.54
N VAL A 221 -15.71 -3.29 -4.32
CA VAL A 221 -16.02 -1.88 -4.54
C VAL A 221 -17.48 -1.62 -4.17
N PRO A 222 -17.77 -1.20 -2.93
CA PRO A 222 -19.09 -0.73 -2.53
C PRO A 222 -19.41 0.64 -3.14
N SER A 223 -20.63 1.12 -2.92
CA SER A 223 -21.00 2.48 -3.31
C SER A 223 -20.12 3.55 -2.62
N ILE A 224 -19.96 4.70 -3.25
CA ILE A 224 -19.12 5.81 -2.74
C ILE A 224 -19.46 6.19 -1.28
N PRO A 225 -20.73 6.29 -0.85
CA PRO A 225 -21.03 6.56 0.56
C PRO A 225 -20.46 5.54 1.54
N ILE A 226 -20.50 4.24 1.19
CA ILE A 226 -19.92 3.17 2.02
C ILE A 226 -18.38 3.28 2.05
N GLN A 227 -17.76 3.60 0.90
CA GLN A 227 -16.31 3.85 0.87
C GLN A 227 -15.93 5.01 1.79
N GLN A 228 -16.69 6.11 1.78
CA GLN A 228 -16.48 7.28 2.66
C GLN A 228 -16.64 6.92 4.13
N GLU A 229 -17.60 6.07 4.48
CA GLU A 229 -17.78 5.58 5.85
C GLU A 229 -16.58 4.77 6.32
N ILE A 230 -16.07 3.87 5.48
CA ILE A 230 -14.87 3.07 5.77
C ILE A 230 -13.63 3.96 5.92
N ILE A 231 -13.46 4.93 5.03
CA ILE A 231 -12.37 5.91 5.11
C ILE A 231 -12.44 6.68 6.42
N LYS A 232 -13.62 7.20 6.77
CA LYS A 232 -13.83 7.92 8.02
C LYS A 232 -13.49 7.06 9.23
N LYS A 233 -14.00 5.82 9.28
CA LYS A 233 -13.70 4.85 10.34
C LYS A 233 -12.19 4.61 10.50
N TYR A 234 -11.47 4.51 9.38
CA TYR A 234 -10.01 4.34 9.40
C TYR A 234 -9.29 5.55 9.99
N PHE A 235 -9.62 6.77 9.54
CA PHE A 235 -8.94 7.97 10.01
C PHE A 235 -9.31 8.32 11.45
N ASP A 236 -10.56 8.21 11.87
CA ASP A 236 -10.99 8.42 13.25
C ASP A 236 -10.23 7.50 14.22
N ALA A 237 -10.07 6.24 13.84
CA ALA A 237 -9.33 5.29 14.66
C ALA A 237 -7.82 5.54 14.64
N LYS A 238 -7.26 5.96 13.52
CA LYS A 238 -5.85 6.33 13.41
C LYS A 238 -5.51 7.52 14.29
N ASP A 239 -6.36 8.55 14.30
CA ASP A 239 -6.20 9.71 15.16
C ASP A 239 -6.27 9.31 16.65
N GLY A 240 -7.17 8.38 16.98
CA GLY A 240 -7.19 7.75 18.31
C GLY A 240 -5.87 7.10 18.69
N ALA A 241 -5.28 6.28 17.78
CA ALA A 241 -4.00 5.64 18.01
C ALA A 241 -2.86 6.65 18.17
N ASN A 242 -2.80 7.68 17.33
CA ASN A 242 -1.81 8.75 17.40
C ASN A 242 -1.86 9.50 18.75
N ASN A 243 -3.05 9.73 19.29
CA ASN A 243 -3.22 10.32 20.61
C ASN A 243 -2.64 9.42 21.73
N TYR A 244 -2.74 8.08 21.60
CA TYR A 244 -2.12 7.17 22.56
C TYR A 244 -0.59 7.18 22.46
N TYR A 245 -0.01 7.26 21.25
CA TYR A 245 1.43 7.40 21.06
C TYR A 245 1.94 8.71 21.66
N ALA A 246 1.30 9.85 21.39
CA ALA A 246 1.67 11.14 21.93
C ALA A 246 1.67 11.15 23.48
N LYS A 247 0.64 10.58 24.11
CA LYS A 247 0.59 10.42 25.57
C LYS A 247 1.68 9.51 26.11
N ALA A 248 2.05 8.45 25.37
CA ALA A 248 3.14 7.55 25.77
C ALA A 248 4.49 8.28 25.76
N ASP A 249 4.76 9.08 24.74
CA ASP A 249 5.99 9.89 24.64
C ASP A 249 6.06 10.99 25.70
N GLU A 250 4.94 11.65 26.00
CA GLU A 250 4.84 12.61 27.10
C GLU A 250 5.15 11.95 28.46
N CYS A 251 4.55 10.81 28.74
CA CYS A 251 4.84 10.05 29.98
C CYS A 251 6.31 9.66 30.07
N LYS A 252 6.92 9.23 28.98
CA LYS A 252 8.35 8.87 28.92
C LYS A 252 9.24 10.10 29.18
N THR A 253 8.93 11.22 28.55
CA THR A 253 9.67 12.47 28.72
C THR A 253 9.57 12.96 30.17
N ASN A 254 8.37 12.95 30.76
CA ASN A 254 8.16 13.36 32.15
C ASN A 254 8.89 12.44 33.14
N ALA A 255 8.91 11.12 32.88
CA ALA A 255 9.66 10.17 33.70
C ALA A 255 11.16 10.45 33.66
N LEU A 256 11.73 10.76 32.48
CA LEU A 256 13.15 11.14 32.34
C LEU A 256 13.46 12.44 33.10
N ILE A 257 12.65 13.48 32.95
CA ILE A 257 12.82 14.75 33.66
C ILE A 257 12.76 14.55 35.19
N ASN A 258 11.83 13.73 35.68
CA ASN A 258 11.72 13.45 37.11
C ASN A 258 12.95 12.66 37.61
N PHE A 259 13.41 11.68 36.84
CA PHE A 259 14.60 10.91 37.17
C PHE A 259 15.85 11.80 37.23
N GLU A 260 16.02 12.73 36.29
CA GLU A 260 17.15 13.70 36.31
C GLU A 260 17.09 14.61 37.55
N LYS A 261 15.88 15.07 37.96
CA LYS A 261 15.70 15.89 39.17
C LYS A 261 15.99 15.15 40.47
N GLU A 262 15.86 13.82 40.50
CA GLU A 262 16.17 13.01 41.70
C GLU A 262 17.65 12.67 41.81
N ILE A 263 18.41 12.77 40.72
CA ILE A 263 19.85 12.44 40.70
C ILE A 263 20.71 13.69 40.84
N PHE A 264 20.26 14.83 40.34
CA PHE A 264 20.97 16.09 40.30
C PHE A 264 20.23 17.17 41.10
#